data_7c4d885747a9a1f3a122a73e84bd0536
#
_entry.id   7c4d885747a9a1f3a122a73e84bd0536
#
_cell.length_a   1.000
_cell.length_b   1.000
_cell.length_c   1.000
_cell.angle_alpha   90.00
_cell.angle_beta   90.00
_cell.angle_gamma   90.00
#
_symmetry.space_group_name_H-M   'P 1'
#
loop_
_entity.id
_entity.type
_entity.pdbx_description
1 polymer ?
#
loop_
_entity_poly.entity_id
_entity_poly.type
_entity_poly.pdbx_seq_one_letter_code
_entity_poly.pdbx_strand_id
1 'polypeptide(L)'
;RSPSRGLGDVYKRQGQTILMKNGVYDKWITINRSVCGTADKPINLVAESISTDGTDGVVLSGAGLTIIGSYWHVYGLYVKDSSGVGIQVSGNYNTIDMCTVNHAANSGIQISRNGGADNYAGIQGKLWPTGNLIKNCESFDNCDAGRNDADGFAAKLTCGEGNRFYGCISHNNIDDGWDLYAKSVSGTIGSVTIENCVAYNNGWLTTDDVTAAGYNYGEGNGFKLGGGYLKGGHKLINCVSFGNHAKGITSNSCPDISITRCTAYNNGNADSYSIGLNTMDSMLKEWKVSGLISMSKADLTAKADLIPFSQHGDDNYIYNGSESYNNLGQKATDEWFESVDTTIRPSRNADGTIDMHNLLVIKSGVLSDNVGARLDTTSEEAISVKPQAGEVVSHVFEWTTTKEATCTEKGEKHGICTVCGHEETREIEALGHEFANEFTVDKEATTTEEGSKSQHCLHAGCTEKTNVTVIPKLTAGSEEVNPTPSTPDNKDDANVPSTGTDSSEKAPAAQTGDTMHAVPFVLAMIISAGVVVIEISRKKKAVR
;
A
#
# COMPACT_ATOMS: atom_id res chain seq x y z
N ARG A 1 9.79 10.12 -18.92
CA ARG A 1 10.72 10.35 -17.78
C ARG A 1 10.01 9.84 -16.55
N SER A 2 10.57 8.81 -15.91
CA SER A 2 10.02 8.16 -14.72
C SER A 2 10.07 9.11 -13.53
N PRO A 3 9.00 9.30 -12.76
CA PRO A 3 9.05 10.03 -11.50
C PRO A 3 9.81 9.18 -10.47
N SER A 4 11.11 9.40 -10.35
CA SER A 4 12.03 8.57 -9.56
C SER A 4 12.22 9.01 -8.12
N ARG A 5 11.28 9.74 -7.52
CA ARG A 5 11.34 10.07 -6.10
C ARG A 5 10.13 9.48 -5.39
N GLY A 6 10.42 8.63 -4.39
CA GLY A 6 9.40 7.95 -3.62
C GLY A 6 8.41 8.92 -2.96
N LEU A 7 7.18 8.48 -2.77
CA LEU A 7 6.11 9.17 -2.01
C LEU A 7 6.50 9.53 -0.56
N GLY A 8 7.80 9.42 -0.19
CA GLY A 8 8.30 9.54 1.18
C GLY A 8 8.19 10.94 1.82
N ASP A 9 8.06 11.99 1.02
CA ASP A 9 8.08 13.38 1.51
C ASP A 9 6.79 14.16 1.25
N VAL A 10 5.69 13.47 0.93
CA VAL A 10 4.39 14.12 0.78
C VAL A 10 3.97 14.70 2.12
N TYR A 11 3.87 16.00 2.20
CA TYR A 11 3.37 16.69 3.39
C TYR A 11 2.00 16.14 3.77
N LYS A 12 1.92 15.60 4.96
CA LYS A 12 0.85 14.85 5.61
C LYS A 12 -0.43 15.65 5.73
N ARG A 13 -1.28 15.68 4.70
CA ARG A 13 -2.63 16.23 4.85
C ARG A 13 -3.62 15.07 4.79
N GLN A 14 -4.23 14.77 5.92
CA GLN A 14 -5.34 13.83 6.03
C GLN A 14 -6.46 14.19 5.05
N GLY A 15 -7.06 13.20 4.42
CA GLY A 15 -8.13 13.40 3.44
C GLY A 15 -7.67 13.78 2.02
N GLN A 16 -6.35 13.72 1.74
CA GLN A 16 -5.85 13.97 0.39
C GLN A 16 -6.09 12.80 -0.55
N THR A 17 -6.30 13.11 -1.82
CA THR A 17 -6.31 12.12 -2.90
C THR A 17 -5.13 12.36 -3.83
N ILE A 18 -4.29 11.34 -3.99
CA ILE A 18 -3.19 11.30 -4.94
C ILE A 18 -3.71 10.55 -6.17
N LEU A 19 -3.85 11.25 -7.28
CA LEU A 19 -4.24 10.66 -8.54
C LEU A 19 -2.99 10.22 -9.31
N MET A 20 -2.80 8.92 -9.48
CA MET A 20 -1.80 8.38 -10.38
C MET A 20 -2.29 8.48 -11.82
N LYS A 21 -1.49 9.09 -12.68
CA LYS A 21 -1.79 9.21 -14.12
C LYS A 21 -1.53 7.89 -14.84
N ASN A 22 -2.26 7.66 -15.93
CA ASN A 22 -2.06 6.49 -16.77
C ASN A 22 -0.62 6.39 -17.23
N GLY A 23 -0.06 5.20 -17.15
CA GLY A 23 1.32 4.92 -17.54
C GLY A 23 1.91 3.76 -16.76
N VAL A 24 3.10 3.35 -17.16
CA VAL A 24 3.86 2.27 -16.54
C VAL A 24 4.88 2.85 -15.57
N TYR A 25 4.84 2.37 -14.33
CA TYR A 25 5.73 2.78 -13.23
C TYR A 25 6.64 1.59 -12.89
N ASP A 26 7.96 1.80 -12.97
CA ASP A 26 8.99 0.77 -12.78
C ASP A 26 9.71 0.87 -11.43
N LYS A 27 9.25 1.72 -10.53
CA LYS A 27 9.84 1.91 -9.21
C LYS A 27 8.92 1.42 -8.11
N TRP A 28 9.52 0.73 -7.14
CA TRP A 28 8.83 0.31 -5.93
C TRP A 28 8.29 1.52 -5.17
N ILE A 29 7.01 1.47 -4.83
CA ILE A 29 6.37 2.51 -4.03
C ILE A 29 6.34 2.05 -2.58
N THR A 30 6.86 2.88 -1.66
CA THR A 30 6.79 2.63 -0.23
C THR A 30 6.11 3.79 0.47
N ILE A 31 4.98 3.50 1.14
CA ILE A 31 4.27 4.44 2.00
C ILE A 31 4.75 4.23 3.43
N ASN A 32 5.55 5.18 3.93
CA ASN A 32 6.19 5.07 5.23
C ASN A 32 5.19 5.14 6.41
N ARG A 33 5.57 4.55 7.55
CA ARG A 33 4.76 4.51 8.79
C ARG A 33 4.33 5.88 9.29
N SER A 34 5.12 6.92 9.03
CA SER A 34 4.80 8.30 9.44
C SER A 34 3.74 8.98 8.55
N VAL A 35 3.35 8.37 7.44
CA VAL A 35 2.38 8.95 6.48
C VAL A 35 1.05 8.24 6.65
N CYS A 36 0.16 8.82 7.46
CA CYS A 36 -1.11 8.22 7.83
C CYS A 36 -2.27 9.19 7.64
N GLY A 37 -3.41 8.64 7.20
CA GLY A 37 -4.70 9.31 7.32
C GLY A 37 -5.31 9.14 8.72
N THR A 38 -6.61 9.32 8.81
CA THR A 38 -7.45 8.96 9.97
C THR A 38 -8.70 8.26 9.49
N ALA A 39 -9.47 7.67 10.40
CA ALA A 39 -10.73 7.00 10.05
C ALA A 39 -11.68 7.91 9.25
N ASP A 40 -11.82 9.19 9.67
CA ASP A 40 -12.69 10.15 9.01
C ASP A 40 -12.06 10.81 7.77
N LYS A 41 -10.74 10.74 7.62
CA LYS A 41 -9.97 11.41 6.56
C LYS A 41 -8.83 10.50 6.09
N PRO A 42 -9.14 9.39 5.41
CA PRO A 42 -8.12 8.54 4.82
C PRO A 42 -7.33 9.30 3.74
N ILE A 43 -6.11 8.86 3.49
CA ILE A 43 -5.35 9.32 2.33
C ILE A 43 -5.64 8.36 1.19
N ASN A 44 -6.00 8.88 0.02
CA ASN A 44 -6.34 8.04 -1.12
C ASN A 44 -5.19 8.03 -2.15
N LEU A 45 -4.86 6.84 -2.67
CA LEU A 45 -4.00 6.64 -3.82
C LEU A 45 -4.85 6.00 -4.92
N VAL A 46 -5.15 6.73 -5.95
CA VAL A 46 -6.20 6.38 -6.92
C VAL A 46 -5.64 6.34 -8.32
N ALA A 47 -5.90 5.26 -9.04
CA ALA A 47 -5.59 5.19 -10.46
C ALA A 47 -6.50 6.11 -11.29
N GLU A 48 -5.94 6.82 -12.27
CA GLU A 48 -6.72 7.59 -13.24
C GLU A 48 -7.67 6.67 -14.01
N SER A 49 -7.18 5.55 -14.51
CA SER A 49 -7.96 4.46 -15.09
C SER A 49 -7.47 3.11 -14.55
N ILE A 50 -8.39 2.19 -14.34
CA ILE A 50 -8.10 0.80 -13.99
C ILE A 50 -7.66 0.07 -15.27
N SER A 51 -6.58 -0.68 -15.19
CA SER A 51 -6.18 -1.62 -16.24
C SER A 51 -6.89 -2.95 -16.05
N THR A 52 -7.27 -3.59 -17.14
CA THR A 52 -7.85 -4.94 -17.12
C THR A 52 -6.85 -6.04 -17.49
N ASP A 53 -5.76 -5.70 -18.17
CA ASP A 53 -4.78 -6.65 -18.70
C ASP A 53 -3.31 -6.24 -18.44
N GLY A 54 -3.09 -5.12 -17.77
CA GLY A 54 -1.76 -4.61 -17.48
C GLY A 54 -1.05 -3.94 -18.67
N THR A 55 -1.80 -3.54 -19.71
CA THR A 55 -1.23 -2.86 -20.89
C THR A 55 -1.58 -1.38 -20.96
N ASP A 56 -2.67 -0.96 -20.31
CA ASP A 56 -3.14 0.41 -20.24
C ASP A 56 -3.39 0.85 -18.78
N GLY A 57 -3.98 2.03 -18.57
CA GLY A 57 -4.29 2.52 -17.22
C GLY A 57 -3.05 2.77 -16.37
N VAL A 58 -3.14 2.54 -15.07
CA VAL A 58 -2.04 2.70 -14.10
C VAL A 58 -1.44 1.35 -13.76
N VAL A 59 -0.22 1.10 -14.24
CA VAL A 59 0.48 -0.17 -14.10
C VAL A 59 1.80 -0.01 -13.36
N LEU A 60 2.01 -0.75 -12.28
CA LEU A 60 3.32 -0.98 -11.69
C LEU A 60 3.89 -2.26 -12.33
N SER A 61 5.06 -2.17 -12.99
CA SER A 61 5.67 -3.30 -13.69
C SER A 61 7.11 -3.53 -13.24
N GLY A 62 7.44 -4.75 -12.84
CA GLY A 62 8.73 -5.10 -12.22
C GLY A 62 8.90 -4.55 -10.80
N ALA A 63 7.86 -3.95 -10.25
CA ALA A 63 7.86 -3.26 -8.97
C ALA A 63 6.55 -3.55 -8.22
N GLY A 64 6.53 -3.29 -6.92
CA GLY A 64 5.37 -3.47 -6.06
C GLY A 64 5.05 -2.24 -5.21
N LEU A 65 4.04 -2.38 -4.37
CA LEU A 65 3.60 -1.37 -3.42
C LEU A 65 3.73 -1.89 -1.99
N THR A 66 4.42 -1.16 -1.12
CA THR A 66 4.48 -1.44 0.33
C THR A 66 3.81 -0.33 1.11
N ILE A 67 2.80 -0.67 1.92
CA ILE A 67 2.03 0.27 2.71
C ILE A 67 2.31 0.00 4.20
N ILE A 68 3.16 0.84 4.81
CA ILE A 68 3.46 0.79 6.25
C ILE A 68 2.63 1.83 7.01
N GLY A 69 2.18 2.87 6.32
CA GLY A 69 1.23 3.87 6.81
C GLY A 69 -0.15 3.28 7.08
N SER A 70 -0.97 3.99 7.83
CA SER A 70 -2.32 3.57 8.22
C SER A 70 -3.39 4.50 7.65
N TYR A 71 -4.61 3.99 7.50
CA TYR A 71 -5.75 4.72 6.95
C TYR A 71 -5.51 5.23 5.52
N TRP A 72 -5.00 4.34 4.66
CA TRP A 72 -4.92 4.57 3.23
C TRP A 72 -6.04 3.84 2.50
N HIS A 73 -6.56 4.48 1.45
CA HIS A 73 -7.41 3.83 0.46
C HIS A 73 -6.68 3.80 -0.88
N VAL A 74 -6.25 2.63 -1.29
CA VAL A 74 -5.59 2.40 -2.59
C VAL A 74 -6.62 1.83 -3.55
N TYR A 75 -6.81 2.48 -4.70
CA TYR A 75 -7.87 2.14 -5.64
C TYR A 75 -7.35 1.96 -7.06
N GLY A 76 -7.62 0.80 -7.64
CA GLY A 76 -7.55 0.56 -9.09
C GLY A 76 -6.15 0.38 -9.68
N LEU A 77 -5.14 0.02 -8.88
CA LEU A 77 -3.79 -0.23 -9.38
C LEU A 77 -3.67 -1.64 -9.99
N TYR A 78 -2.97 -1.73 -11.11
CA TYR A 78 -2.51 -3.00 -11.67
C TYR A 78 -1.02 -3.19 -11.35
N VAL A 79 -0.66 -4.26 -10.67
CA VAL A 79 0.72 -4.59 -10.31
C VAL A 79 1.11 -5.88 -11.02
N LYS A 80 2.18 -5.85 -11.82
CA LYS A 80 2.67 -7.05 -12.52
C LYS A 80 4.17 -7.23 -12.43
N ASP A 81 4.60 -8.48 -12.53
CA ASP A 81 6.00 -8.86 -12.57
C ASP A 81 6.80 -8.35 -11.37
N SER A 82 6.15 -8.19 -10.21
CA SER A 82 6.84 -7.72 -9.00
C SER A 82 7.92 -8.72 -8.58
N SER A 83 9.11 -8.21 -8.22
CA SER A 83 10.24 -9.04 -7.77
C SER A 83 10.08 -9.60 -6.34
N GLY A 84 8.95 -9.36 -5.69
CA GLY A 84 8.57 -9.85 -4.37
C GLY A 84 7.06 -9.87 -4.24
N VAL A 85 6.51 -9.57 -3.06
CA VAL A 85 5.06 -9.41 -2.86
C VAL A 85 4.57 -8.26 -3.74
N GLY A 86 3.45 -8.45 -4.45
CA GLY A 86 2.90 -7.42 -5.32
C GLY A 86 2.43 -6.19 -4.55
N ILE A 87 1.51 -6.37 -3.60
CA ILE A 87 1.06 -5.33 -2.67
C ILE A 87 1.23 -5.83 -1.24
N GLN A 88 2.17 -5.24 -0.50
CA GLN A 88 2.43 -5.53 0.91
C GLN A 88 1.70 -4.53 1.80
N VAL A 89 0.77 -5.01 2.64
CA VAL A 89 0.03 -4.20 3.62
C VAL A 89 0.58 -4.46 5.01
N SER A 90 1.29 -3.48 5.56
CA SER A 90 1.97 -3.56 6.85
C SER A 90 1.53 -2.48 7.85
N GLY A 91 0.62 -1.61 7.45
CA GLY A 91 -0.06 -0.63 8.30
C GLY A 91 -1.44 -1.11 8.74
N ASN A 92 -2.20 -0.24 9.42
CA ASN A 92 -3.50 -0.55 9.98
C ASN A 92 -4.62 0.20 9.26
N TYR A 93 -5.81 -0.41 9.23
CA TYR A 93 -7.03 0.23 8.74
C TYR A 93 -6.89 0.78 7.30
N ASN A 94 -6.13 0.07 6.46
CA ASN A 94 -6.02 0.39 5.05
C ASN A 94 -7.10 -0.35 4.25
N THR A 95 -7.57 0.27 3.19
CA THR A 95 -8.44 -0.35 2.17
C THR A 95 -7.67 -0.47 0.87
N ILE A 96 -7.58 -1.68 0.33
CA ILE A 96 -7.05 -1.96 -1.01
C ILE A 96 -8.24 -2.39 -1.85
N ASP A 97 -8.59 -1.62 -2.84
CA ASP A 97 -9.85 -1.76 -3.57
C ASP A 97 -9.63 -1.76 -5.08
N MET A 98 -10.29 -2.67 -5.80
CA MET A 98 -10.23 -2.77 -7.26
C MET A 98 -8.80 -2.92 -7.82
N CYS A 99 -7.88 -3.47 -7.03
CA CYS A 99 -6.49 -3.69 -7.46
C CYS A 99 -6.32 -5.10 -8.04
N THR A 100 -5.49 -5.19 -9.06
CA THR A 100 -5.10 -6.47 -9.67
C THR A 100 -3.61 -6.71 -9.46
N VAL A 101 -3.24 -7.93 -9.08
CA VAL A 101 -1.84 -8.35 -9.00
C VAL A 101 -1.65 -9.62 -9.81
N ASN A 102 -0.60 -9.62 -10.64
CA ASN A 102 -0.29 -10.76 -11.47
C ASN A 102 1.23 -10.96 -11.63
N HIS A 103 1.68 -12.22 -11.70
CA HIS A 103 3.10 -12.59 -11.81
C HIS A 103 4.03 -11.98 -10.73
N ALA A 104 3.56 -11.85 -9.50
CA ALA A 104 4.47 -11.50 -8.41
C ALA A 104 5.38 -12.70 -8.06
N ALA A 105 6.64 -12.42 -7.72
CA ALA A 105 7.63 -13.44 -7.32
C ALA A 105 7.45 -13.92 -5.86
N ASN A 106 6.34 -13.62 -5.25
CA ASN A 106 5.83 -14.08 -3.97
C ASN A 106 4.31 -13.87 -3.97
N SER A 107 3.62 -13.89 -2.82
CA SER A 107 2.17 -13.68 -2.76
C SER A 107 1.76 -12.37 -3.45
N GLY A 108 0.60 -12.37 -4.12
CA GLY A 108 0.10 -11.19 -4.83
C GLY A 108 -0.21 -10.04 -3.88
N ILE A 109 -1.18 -10.23 -2.96
CA ILE A 109 -1.51 -9.22 -1.93
C ILE A 109 -1.34 -9.84 -0.54
N GLN A 110 -0.41 -9.30 0.25
CA GLN A 110 -0.09 -9.86 1.56
C GLN A 110 -0.28 -8.85 2.70
N ILE A 111 -0.99 -9.28 3.74
CA ILE A 111 -1.10 -8.58 5.02
C ILE A 111 -0.12 -9.25 5.99
N SER A 112 0.97 -8.57 6.30
CA SER A 112 1.93 -8.97 7.33
C SER A 112 2.79 -7.77 7.72
N ARG A 113 3.48 -7.85 8.87
CA ARG A 113 4.38 -6.77 9.27
C ARG A 113 5.47 -6.54 8.22
N ASN A 114 6.00 -5.32 8.18
CA ASN A 114 7.17 -5.02 7.35
C ASN A 114 8.43 -5.67 7.97
N GLY A 115 9.07 -6.58 7.21
CA GLY A 115 10.20 -7.38 7.71
C GLY A 115 11.47 -6.59 8.01
N GLY A 116 11.71 -5.45 7.36
CA GLY A 116 12.99 -4.73 7.44
C GLY A 116 13.16 -3.91 8.73
N ALA A 117 12.14 -3.15 9.12
CA ALA A 117 12.21 -2.22 10.25
C ALA A 117 11.69 -2.81 11.57
N ASP A 118 10.90 -3.88 11.51
CA ASP A 118 10.14 -4.43 12.62
C ASP A 118 10.71 -5.78 13.02
N ASN A 119 11.87 -5.78 13.70
CA ASN A 119 12.49 -7.02 14.13
C ASN A 119 11.53 -7.85 15.00
N TYR A 120 11.57 -9.17 14.82
CA TYR A 120 10.72 -10.16 15.49
C TYR A 120 10.86 -10.15 17.01
N ALA A 121 12.08 -10.00 17.51
CA ALA A 121 12.37 -10.08 18.92
C ALA A 121 11.88 -8.83 19.68
N GLY A 122 10.89 -9.03 20.55
CA GLY A 122 10.41 -8.01 21.48
C GLY A 122 9.27 -7.13 21.02
N ILE A 123 8.79 -7.26 19.77
CA ILE A 123 7.65 -6.47 19.23
C ILE A 123 6.46 -7.32 18.81
N GLN A 124 6.43 -8.59 19.17
CA GLN A 124 5.35 -9.50 18.81
C GLN A 124 3.97 -8.90 19.13
N GLY A 125 3.11 -8.85 18.14
CA GLY A 125 1.75 -8.29 18.22
C GLY A 125 1.64 -6.76 18.18
N LYS A 126 2.71 -6.01 18.44
CA LYS A 126 2.62 -4.54 18.53
C LYS A 126 2.55 -3.82 17.19
N LEU A 127 3.23 -4.36 16.18
CA LEU A 127 3.31 -3.78 14.83
C LEU A 127 2.65 -4.69 13.78
N TRP A 128 1.79 -5.58 14.23
CA TRP A 128 1.04 -6.45 13.33
C TRP A 128 -0.12 -5.69 12.69
N PRO A 129 -0.21 -5.69 11.36
CA PRO A 129 -1.26 -4.97 10.64
C PRO A 129 -2.64 -5.46 11.04
N THR A 130 -3.52 -4.51 11.35
CA THR A 130 -4.84 -4.74 11.97
C THR A 130 -5.92 -3.98 11.22
N GLY A 131 -7.11 -4.56 11.09
CA GLY A 131 -8.30 -3.87 10.58
C GLY A 131 -8.23 -3.47 9.11
N ASN A 132 -7.38 -4.12 8.30
CA ASN A 132 -7.29 -3.82 6.87
C ASN A 132 -8.40 -4.53 6.08
N LEU A 133 -8.88 -3.90 5.03
CA LEU A 133 -9.84 -4.43 4.07
C LEU A 133 -9.20 -4.56 2.69
N ILE A 134 -9.16 -5.79 2.17
CA ILE A 134 -8.85 -6.06 0.77
C ILE A 134 -10.17 -6.34 0.08
N LYS A 135 -10.57 -5.47 -0.84
CA LYS A 135 -11.90 -5.47 -1.43
C LYS A 135 -11.85 -5.52 -2.94
N ASN A 136 -12.65 -6.39 -3.52
CA ASN A 136 -12.84 -6.46 -4.97
C ASN A 136 -11.51 -6.49 -5.75
N CYS A 137 -10.50 -7.16 -5.19
CA CYS A 137 -9.18 -7.33 -5.80
C CYS A 137 -9.09 -8.67 -6.51
N GLU A 138 -8.19 -8.74 -7.49
CA GLU A 138 -7.87 -9.97 -8.21
C GLU A 138 -6.39 -10.28 -8.11
N SER A 139 -6.04 -11.56 -7.92
CA SER A 139 -4.66 -11.97 -7.78
C SER A 139 -4.42 -13.33 -8.45
N PHE A 140 -3.51 -13.37 -9.43
CA PHE A 140 -3.29 -14.57 -10.24
C PHE A 140 -1.88 -14.69 -10.81
N ASP A 141 -1.51 -15.91 -11.23
CA ASP A 141 -0.23 -16.25 -11.83
C ASP A 141 1.00 -15.88 -10.98
N ASN A 142 0.83 -15.75 -9.66
CA ASN A 142 1.95 -15.48 -8.77
C ASN A 142 2.79 -16.74 -8.56
N CYS A 143 4.12 -16.60 -8.62
CA CYS A 143 5.03 -17.73 -8.55
C CYS A 143 6.39 -17.34 -7.98
N ASP A 144 6.75 -17.94 -6.85
CA ASP A 144 8.10 -17.88 -6.31
C ASP A 144 9.03 -18.91 -6.98
N ALA A 145 10.33 -18.72 -6.83
CA ALA A 145 11.33 -19.63 -7.41
C ALA A 145 11.23 -21.07 -6.88
N GLY A 146 10.69 -21.24 -5.67
CA GLY A 146 10.47 -22.56 -5.03
C GLY A 146 9.15 -23.21 -5.44
N ARG A 147 8.26 -22.49 -6.06
CA ARG A 147 6.90 -22.90 -6.44
C ARG A 147 6.06 -23.39 -5.25
N ASN A 148 6.19 -22.75 -4.09
CA ASN A 148 5.53 -23.22 -2.86
C ASN A 148 5.31 -22.14 -1.79
N ASP A 149 5.31 -20.85 -2.14
CA ASP A 149 5.10 -19.74 -1.18
C ASP A 149 4.41 -18.52 -1.80
N ALA A 150 4.06 -18.60 -3.09
CA ALA A 150 3.38 -17.51 -3.81
C ALA A 150 1.88 -17.76 -3.90
N ASP A 151 1.16 -17.19 -2.94
CA ASP A 151 -0.30 -17.24 -2.86
C ASP A 151 -0.95 -16.11 -3.67
N GLY A 152 -2.23 -16.22 -3.96
CA GLY A 152 -3.00 -15.09 -4.45
C GLY A 152 -3.12 -14.01 -3.38
N PHE A 153 -3.63 -14.39 -2.22
CA PHE A 153 -3.79 -13.52 -1.05
C PHE A 153 -3.21 -14.20 0.19
N ALA A 154 -2.53 -13.43 1.02
CA ALA A 154 -2.01 -13.95 2.28
C ALA A 154 -2.29 -12.98 3.43
N ALA A 155 -2.66 -13.54 4.59
CA ALA A 155 -2.64 -12.84 5.87
C ALA A 155 -1.96 -13.78 6.86
N LYS A 156 -0.63 -13.83 6.82
CA LYS A 156 0.15 -14.91 7.44
C LYS A 156 1.26 -14.42 8.37
N LEU A 157 1.64 -15.27 9.31
CA LEU A 157 2.79 -15.17 10.23
C LEU A 157 2.71 -14.01 11.24
N THR A 158 2.45 -12.79 10.81
CA THR A 158 2.48 -11.58 11.63
C THR A 158 1.32 -10.66 11.26
N CYS A 159 0.11 -11.16 11.46
CA CYS A 159 -1.14 -10.51 11.12
C CYS A 159 -1.95 -10.29 12.41
N GLY A 160 -2.43 -9.05 12.63
CA GLY A 160 -3.27 -8.68 13.77
C GLY A 160 -4.76 -8.92 13.51
N GLU A 161 -5.60 -8.51 14.45
CA GLU A 161 -7.03 -8.74 14.42
C GLU A 161 -7.77 -7.90 13.36
N GLY A 162 -8.92 -8.41 12.90
CA GLY A 162 -9.92 -7.67 12.14
C GLY A 162 -9.57 -7.41 10.67
N ASN A 163 -8.57 -8.10 10.13
CA ASN A 163 -8.30 -8.03 8.70
C ASN A 163 -9.35 -8.83 7.92
N ARG A 164 -9.75 -8.30 6.77
CA ARG A 164 -10.83 -8.86 5.97
C ARG A 164 -10.52 -8.84 4.47
N PHE A 165 -10.90 -9.90 3.78
CA PHE A 165 -10.98 -9.99 2.33
C PHE A 165 -12.45 -10.07 1.93
N TYR A 166 -12.88 -9.23 1.00
CA TYR A 166 -14.25 -9.18 0.53
C TYR A 166 -14.33 -9.05 -0.99
N GLY A 167 -15.12 -9.89 -1.64
CA GLY A 167 -15.36 -9.80 -3.08
C GLY A 167 -14.10 -10.02 -3.94
N CYS A 168 -13.10 -10.75 -3.45
CA CYS A 168 -11.84 -10.98 -4.15
C CYS A 168 -11.85 -12.25 -4.98
N ILE A 169 -11.08 -12.26 -6.07
CA ILE A 169 -10.88 -13.41 -6.96
C ILE A 169 -9.41 -13.83 -6.89
N SER A 170 -9.15 -15.11 -6.61
CA SER A 170 -7.81 -15.70 -6.63
C SER A 170 -7.78 -16.91 -7.56
N HIS A 171 -6.86 -16.93 -8.52
CA HIS A 171 -6.76 -18.06 -9.42
C HIS A 171 -5.35 -18.26 -9.99
N ASN A 172 -5.06 -19.49 -10.36
CA ASN A 172 -3.81 -19.83 -11.04
C ASN A 172 -2.55 -19.36 -10.32
N ASN A 173 -2.57 -19.24 -8.97
CA ASN A 173 -1.34 -19.02 -8.22
C ASN A 173 -0.64 -20.36 -8.01
N ILE A 174 0.69 -20.33 -7.95
CA ILE A 174 1.45 -21.58 -7.85
C ILE A 174 1.24 -22.28 -6.51
N ASP A 175 1.01 -21.52 -5.45
CA ASP A 175 0.67 -22.07 -4.15
C ASP A 175 -0.83 -21.90 -3.88
N ASP A 176 -1.26 -21.29 -2.81
CA ASP A 176 -2.65 -21.24 -2.39
C ASP A 176 -3.41 -20.03 -2.96
N GLY A 177 -4.72 -20.13 -3.07
CA GLY A 177 -5.57 -18.96 -3.34
C GLY A 177 -5.54 -17.98 -2.18
N TRP A 178 -5.73 -18.47 -0.96
CA TRP A 178 -5.54 -17.75 0.31
C TRP A 178 -4.68 -18.57 1.27
N ASP A 179 -3.71 -17.90 1.93
CA ASP A 179 -2.91 -18.49 3.01
C ASP A 179 -3.00 -17.66 4.31
N LEU A 180 -3.58 -18.26 5.36
CA LEU A 180 -3.65 -17.69 6.71
C LEU A 180 -2.68 -18.39 7.67
N TYR A 181 -1.50 -18.75 7.20
CA TYR A 181 -0.56 -19.60 7.93
C TYR A 181 0.02 -18.91 9.17
N ALA A 182 -0.01 -19.64 10.29
CA ALA A 182 0.67 -19.27 11.52
C ALA A 182 1.75 -20.31 11.87
N LYS A 183 2.83 -19.87 12.52
CA LYS A 183 3.92 -20.73 13.02
C LYS A 183 4.03 -20.62 14.53
N SER A 184 4.44 -21.69 15.20
CA SER A 184 4.68 -21.67 16.65
C SER A 184 5.65 -20.58 17.08
N VAL A 185 6.64 -20.25 16.25
CA VAL A 185 7.64 -19.20 16.52
C VAL A 185 7.04 -17.80 16.44
N SER A 186 6.07 -17.55 15.57
CA SER A 186 5.34 -16.28 15.51
C SER A 186 4.15 -16.23 16.47
N GLY A 187 3.64 -17.38 16.85
CA GLY A 187 2.44 -17.52 17.66
C GLY A 187 1.15 -17.36 16.83
N THR A 188 0.05 -17.31 17.54
CA THR A 188 -1.29 -17.10 16.96
C THR A 188 -1.38 -15.75 16.26
N ILE A 189 -1.88 -15.75 15.03
CA ILE A 189 -2.25 -14.53 14.32
C ILE A 189 -3.69 -14.13 14.67
N GLY A 190 -4.04 -12.88 14.40
CA GLY A 190 -5.40 -12.37 14.62
C GLY A 190 -6.42 -13.03 13.70
N SER A 191 -7.69 -13.00 14.13
CA SER A 191 -8.79 -13.52 13.33
C SER A 191 -8.95 -12.76 12.01
N VAL A 192 -9.03 -13.50 10.90
CA VAL A 192 -9.23 -12.99 9.54
C VAL A 192 -10.58 -13.48 9.03
N THR A 193 -11.32 -12.58 8.35
CA THR A 193 -12.55 -12.93 7.65
C THR A 193 -12.33 -12.89 6.14
N ILE A 194 -12.69 -13.97 5.45
CA ILE A 194 -12.76 -14.04 3.98
C ILE A 194 -14.24 -14.20 3.63
N GLU A 195 -14.75 -13.27 2.85
CA GLU A 195 -16.18 -13.20 2.55
C GLU A 195 -16.45 -12.84 1.11
N ASN A 196 -17.45 -13.46 0.50
CA ASN A 196 -17.88 -13.16 -0.86
C ASN A 196 -16.78 -13.33 -1.91
N CYS A 197 -15.86 -14.29 -1.70
CA CYS A 197 -14.64 -14.48 -2.49
C CYS A 197 -14.70 -15.77 -3.33
N VAL A 198 -13.88 -15.80 -4.38
CA VAL A 198 -13.76 -16.95 -5.28
C VAL A 198 -12.31 -17.40 -5.40
N ALA A 199 -12.05 -18.70 -5.21
CA ALA A 199 -10.74 -19.33 -5.39
C ALA A 199 -10.82 -20.46 -6.41
N TYR A 200 -10.07 -20.39 -7.51
CA TYR A 200 -10.09 -21.45 -8.49
C TYR A 200 -8.75 -21.70 -9.19
N ASN A 201 -8.54 -22.94 -9.63
CA ASN A 201 -7.37 -23.34 -10.42
C ASN A 201 -6.00 -22.95 -9.79
N ASN A 202 -5.88 -22.85 -8.46
CA ASN A 202 -4.59 -22.67 -7.81
C ASN A 202 -3.79 -23.99 -7.81
N GLY A 203 -2.46 -23.88 -7.82
CA GLY A 203 -1.49 -24.98 -7.93
C GLY A 203 -0.74 -25.01 -9.26
N TRP A 204 -1.13 -24.19 -10.23
CA TRP A 204 -0.44 -24.01 -11.52
C TRP A 204 -0.76 -22.62 -12.12
N LEU A 205 0.10 -22.17 -13.02
CA LEU A 205 -0.07 -20.88 -13.71
C LEU A 205 -0.89 -21.05 -14.99
N THR A 206 -1.48 -19.96 -15.48
CA THR A 206 -2.25 -19.97 -16.75
C THR A 206 -1.41 -20.38 -17.95
N THR A 207 -0.10 -20.17 -17.89
CA THR A 207 0.87 -20.48 -18.96
C THR A 207 1.46 -21.88 -18.86
N ASP A 208 1.17 -22.62 -17.80
CA ASP A 208 1.76 -23.94 -17.57
C ASP A 208 1.10 -25.03 -18.41
N ASP A 209 1.91 -25.92 -18.96
CA ASP A 209 1.41 -27.18 -19.53
C ASP A 209 1.30 -28.25 -18.43
N VAL A 210 0.14 -28.28 -17.79
CA VAL A 210 -0.15 -29.25 -16.71
C VAL A 210 -0.26 -30.69 -17.20
N THR A 211 -0.29 -30.93 -18.52
CA THR A 211 -0.30 -32.27 -19.12
C THR A 211 1.10 -32.83 -19.32
N ALA A 212 2.12 -32.00 -19.15
CA ALA A 212 3.52 -32.42 -19.26
C ALA A 212 3.87 -33.49 -18.22
N ALA A 213 4.54 -34.53 -18.65
CA ALA A 213 4.95 -35.60 -17.74
C ALA A 213 5.89 -35.08 -16.64
N GLY A 214 5.52 -35.29 -15.37
CA GLY A 214 6.29 -34.83 -14.22
C GLY A 214 6.13 -33.34 -13.93
N TYR A 215 5.04 -32.70 -14.41
CA TYR A 215 4.73 -31.32 -14.06
C TYR A 215 4.76 -31.14 -12.52
N ASN A 216 5.41 -30.09 -12.08
CA ASN A 216 5.57 -29.76 -10.66
C ASN A 216 4.49 -28.78 -10.22
N TYR A 217 3.38 -29.30 -9.71
CA TYR A 217 2.36 -28.49 -9.06
C TYR A 217 2.88 -27.86 -7.77
N GLY A 218 2.33 -26.70 -7.40
CA GLY A 218 2.41 -26.19 -6.03
C GLY A 218 1.42 -26.91 -5.10
N GLU A 219 1.24 -26.42 -3.87
CA GLU A 219 0.22 -26.99 -2.94
C GLU A 219 -1.18 -26.84 -3.51
N GLY A 220 -1.56 -25.64 -3.96
CA GLY A 220 -2.76 -25.39 -4.73
C GLY A 220 -4.06 -25.56 -3.96
N ASN A 221 -4.13 -25.12 -2.71
CA ASN A 221 -5.39 -25.04 -1.99
C ASN A 221 -6.16 -23.77 -2.43
N GLY A 222 -7.50 -23.82 -2.37
CA GLY A 222 -8.32 -22.61 -2.59
C GLY A 222 -8.24 -21.67 -1.39
N PHE A 223 -8.71 -22.14 -0.22
CA PHE A 223 -8.70 -21.38 1.04
C PHE A 223 -7.99 -22.20 2.12
N LYS A 224 -6.78 -21.79 2.50
CA LYS A 224 -5.97 -22.37 3.58
C LYS A 224 -6.08 -21.50 4.82
N LEU A 225 -6.87 -21.98 5.80
CA LEU A 225 -7.35 -21.21 6.93
C LEU A 225 -6.58 -21.49 8.22
N GLY A 226 -5.26 -21.38 8.19
CA GLY A 226 -4.46 -21.52 9.39
C GLY A 226 -3.17 -22.30 9.22
N GLY A 227 -2.56 -22.74 10.33
CA GLY A 227 -1.31 -23.50 10.36
C GLY A 227 -0.75 -23.68 11.76
N GLY A 228 0.28 -24.52 11.88
CA GLY A 228 1.06 -24.68 13.10
C GLY A 228 0.28 -25.17 14.31
N TYR A 229 -0.88 -25.77 14.11
CA TYR A 229 -1.80 -26.19 15.18
C TYR A 229 -2.24 -25.05 16.10
N LEU A 230 -2.26 -23.82 15.61
CA LEU A 230 -2.60 -22.63 16.37
C LEU A 230 -4.06 -22.24 16.14
N LYS A 231 -4.73 -21.75 17.18
CA LYS A 231 -6.06 -21.13 17.07
C LYS A 231 -5.94 -19.85 16.29
N GLY A 232 -6.92 -19.53 15.43
CA GLY A 232 -6.98 -18.30 14.64
C GLY A 232 -8.38 -17.69 14.62
N GLY A 233 -9.42 -18.50 14.90
CA GLY A 233 -10.81 -18.04 14.83
C GLY A 233 -11.20 -17.49 13.45
N HIS A 234 -10.53 -17.95 12.39
CA HIS A 234 -10.73 -17.46 11.03
C HIS A 234 -12.11 -17.82 10.51
N LYS A 235 -12.66 -16.97 9.64
CA LYS A 235 -14.02 -17.11 9.10
C LYS A 235 -13.99 -17.12 7.58
N LEU A 236 -14.64 -18.12 6.99
CA LEU A 236 -14.92 -18.20 5.57
C LEU A 236 -16.44 -18.13 5.36
N ILE A 237 -16.91 -17.10 4.67
CA ILE A 237 -18.33 -16.80 4.55
C ILE A 237 -18.70 -16.56 3.09
N ASN A 238 -19.73 -17.25 2.60
CA ASN A 238 -20.30 -17.00 1.28
C ASN A 238 -19.26 -17.04 0.14
N CYS A 239 -18.37 -18.05 0.17
CA CYS A 239 -17.27 -18.19 -0.77
C CYS A 239 -17.44 -19.38 -1.70
N VAL A 240 -16.87 -19.28 -2.90
CA VAL A 240 -16.86 -20.35 -3.91
C VAL A 240 -15.42 -20.82 -4.13
N SER A 241 -15.22 -22.14 -4.13
CA SER A 241 -13.93 -22.77 -4.43
C SER A 241 -14.13 -23.86 -5.48
N PHE A 242 -13.38 -23.80 -6.60
CA PHE A 242 -13.49 -24.85 -7.62
C PHE A 242 -12.19 -25.09 -8.39
N GLY A 243 -11.97 -26.33 -8.81
CA GLY A 243 -10.87 -26.69 -9.68
C GLY A 243 -9.47 -26.50 -9.12
N ASN A 244 -9.28 -26.26 -7.81
CA ASN A 244 -7.98 -26.14 -7.20
C ASN A 244 -7.27 -27.51 -7.14
N HIS A 245 -5.94 -27.52 -7.28
CA HIS A 245 -5.14 -28.76 -7.37
C HIS A 245 -5.25 -29.62 -6.12
N ALA A 246 -5.19 -28.99 -4.95
CA ALA A 246 -5.35 -29.67 -3.66
C ALA A 246 -6.75 -29.40 -3.08
N LYS A 247 -6.86 -28.93 -1.85
CA LYS A 247 -8.15 -28.77 -1.18
C LYS A 247 -8.82 -27.46 -1.60
N GLY A 248 -10.14 -27.51 -1.80
CA GLY A 248 -10.92 -26.29 -1.95
C GLY A 248 -10.90 -25.44 -0.69
N ILE A 249 -11.12 -26.08 0.47
CA ILE A 249 -11.08 -25.44 1.78
C ILE A 249 -10.32 -26.33 2.76
N THR A 250 -9.36 -25.77 3.48
CA THR A 250 -8.63 -26.51 4.53
C THR A 250 -8.44 -25.69 5.81
N SER A 251 -8.59 -26.34 6.96
CA SER A 251 -8.21 -25.75 8.25
C SER A 251 -6.70 -25.65 8.41
N ASN A 252 -5.93 -26.42 7.63
CA ASN A 252 -4.48 -26.51 7.73
C ASN A 252 -3.98 -26.59 9.18
N SER A 253 -4.55 -27.49 9.95
CA SER A 253 -4.31 -27.73 11.39
C SER A 253 -4.88 -26.68 12.38
N CYS A 254 -5.51 -25.60 11.95
CA CYS A 254 -6.21 -24.66 12.83
C CYS A 254 -7.45 -25.33 13.43
N PRO A 255 -7.63 -25.33 14.77
CA PRO A 255 -8.70 -26.10 15.41
C PRO A 255 -10.05 -25.37 15.53
N ASP A 256 -10.14 -24.07 15.19
CA ASP A 256 -11.28 -23.21 15.53
C ASP A 256 -11.80 -22.30 14.41
N ILE A 257 -11.67 -22.73 13.14
CA ILE A 257 -12.23 -21.99 12.00
C ILE A 257 -13.75 -22.14 11.91
N SER A 258 -14.38 -21.20 11.21
CA SER A 258 -15.79 -21.31 10.81
C SER A 258 -15.95 -21.19 9.29
N ILE A 259 -16.86 -22.01 8.74
CA ILE A 259 -17.24 -22.05 7.33
C ILE A 259 -18.75 -21.86 7.28
N THR A 260 -19.23 -20.84 6.58
CA THR A 260 -20.65 -20.53 6.49
C THR A 260 -21.07 -20.25 5.05
N ARG A 261 -22.08 -20.98 4.57
CA ARG A 261 -22.66 -20.79 3.21
C ARG A 261 -21.60 -20.79 2.11
N CYS A 262 -20.77 -21.82 2.03
CA CYS A 262 -19.74 -21.94 1.00
C CYS A 262 -20.08 -23.05 0.01
N THR A 263 -19.57 -22.93 -1.21
CA THR A 263 -19.65 -23.96 -2.26
C THR A 263 -18.24 -24.38 -2.66
N ALA A 264 -17.92 -25.65 -2.54
CA ALA A 264 -16.69 -26.28 -3.02
C ALA A 264 -17.04 -27.29 -4.11
N TYR A 265 -16.50 -27.11 -5.32
CA TYR A 265 -16.86 -27.93 -6.47
C TYR A 265 -15.61 -28.37 -7.25
N ASN A 266 -15.45 -29.66 -7.47
CA ASN A 266 -14.35 -30.23 -8.26
C ASN A 266 -12.97 -29.75 -7.81
N ASN A 267 -12.72 -29.68 -6.51
CA ASN A 267 -11.39 -29.47 -5.96
C ASN A 267 -10.72 -30.80 -5.62
N GLY A 268 -9.40 -30.78 -5.56
CA GLY A 268 -8.61 -31.93 -5.15
C GLY A 268 -8.16 -32.83 -6.31
N ASN A 269 -7.42 -33.85 -5.94
CA ASN A 269 -6.89 -34.89 -6.81
C ASN A 269 -6.90 -36.23 -6.06
N ALA A 270 -6.33 -37.29 -6.63
CA ALA A 270 -6.30 -38.63 -6.02
C ALA A 270 -5.69 -38.69 -4.62
N ASP A 271 -4.88 -37.73 -4.26
CA ASP A 271 -4.19 -37.64 -2.96
C ASP A 271 -4.78 -36.59 -2.01
N SER A 272 -5.82 -35.84 -2.42
CA SER A 272 -6.37 -34.71 -1.70
C SER A 272 -7.90 -34.79 -1.53
N TYR A 273 -8.44 -33.92 -0.69
CA TYR A 273 -9.86 -33.78 -0.36
C TYR A 273 -10.38 -32.46 -0.93
N SER A 274 -11.67 -32.36 -1.25
CA SER A 274 -12.27 -31.06 -1.51
C SER A 274 -12.31 -30.20 -0.24
N ILE A 275 -12.68 -30.81 0.90
CA ILE A 275 -12.67 -30.17 2.22
C ILE A 275 -11.75 -30.95 3.15
N GLY A 276 -10.80 -30.28 3.81
CA GLY A 276 -9.86 -30.89 4.75
C GLY A 276 -9.81 -30.19 6.11
N LEU A 277 -10.60 -30.62 7.08
CA LEU A 277 -10.54 -30.15 8.46
C LEU A 277 -9.69 -31.12 9.30
N ASN A 278 -8.49 -30.72 9.65
CA ASN A 278 -7.55 -31.52 10.41
C ASN A 278 -6.87 -30.69 11.52
N THR A 279 -6.52 -31.36 12.60
CA THR A 279 -5.67 -30.85 13.69
C THR A 279 -5.09 -32.03 14.46
N MET A 280 -4.33 -31.79 15.53
CA MET A 280 -3.87 -32.87 16.40
C MET A 280 -5.05 -33.54 17.13
N ASP A 281 -4.99 -34.87 17.31
CA ASP A 281 -6.05 -35.60 18.04
C ASP A 281 -6.23 -35.13 19.48
N SER A 282 -5.15 -34.64 20.11
CA SER A 282 -5.16 -34.10 21.47
C SER A 282 -5.80 -32.71 21.59
N MET A 283 -6.07 -32.04 20.47
CA MET A 283 -6.65 -30.70 20.48
C MET A 283 -8.18 -30.74 20.44
N LEU A 284 -8.80 -29.78 21.15
CA LEU A 284 -10.23 -29.55 21.05
C LEU A 284 -10.55 -29.01 19.65
N LYS A 285 -11.45 -29.72 18.96
CA LYS A 285 -11.92 -29.38 17.61
C LYS A 285 -13.12 -28.46 17.73
N GLU A 286 -12.89 -27.16 17.59
CA GLU A 286 -13.91 -26.11 17.75
C GLU A 286 -14.44 -25.60 16.40
N TRP A 287 -14.26 -26.35 15.33
CA TRP A 287 -14.75 -26.00 14.01
C TRP A 287 -16.27 -25.81 14.00
N LYS A 288 -16.72 -24.87 13.15
CA LYS A 288 -18.15 -24.62 12.92
C LYS A 288 -18.41 -24.61 11.43
N VAL A 289 -19.25 -25.50 10.93
CA VAL A 289 -19.61 -25.60 9.52
C VAL A 289 -21.13 -25.56 9.39
N SER A 290 -21.62 -24.64 8.56
CA SER A 290 -23.06 -24.50 8.26
C SER A 290 -23.28 -24.05 6.83
N GLY A 291 -24.26 -24.65 6.15
CA GLY A 291 -24.63 -24.31 4.78
C GLY A 291 -23.55 -24.64 3.73
N LEU A 292 -22.71 -25.63 3.97
CA LEU A 292 -21.65 -26.03 3.04
C LEU A 292 -22.21 -26.96 1.95
N ILE A 293 -21.87 -26.69 0.71
CA ILE A 293 -21.99 -27.64 -0.41
C ILE A 293 -20.59 -28.04 -0.83
N SER A 294 -20.24 -29.32 -0.68
CA SER A 294 -19.02 -29.92 -1.23
C SER A 294 -19.39 -30.98 -2.22
N MET A 295 -19.01 -30.82 -3.49
CA MET A 295 -19.29 -31.73 -4.58
C MET A 295 -18.05 -32.00 -5.42
N SER A 296 -17.91 -33.24 -5.91
CA SER A 296 -16.86 -33.62 -6.83
C SER A 296 -17.44 -34.55 -7.90
N LYS A 297 -16.96 -34.43 -9.13
CA LYS A 297 -17.33 -35.38 -10.21
C LYS A 297 -16.59 -36.70 -10.04
N ALA A 298 -17.23 -37.78 -10.45
CA ALA A 298 -16.69 -39.13 -10.30
C ALA A 298 -15.36 -39.38 -11.04
N ASP A 299 -15.05 -38.60 -12.07
CA ASP A 299 -13.79 -38.66 -12.82
C ASP A 299 -12.61 -37.99 -12.14
N LEU A 300 -12.85 -37.14 -11.11
CA LEU A 300 -11.82 -36.44 -10.37
C LEU A 300 -11.18 -37.26 -9.27
N THR A 301 -11.49 -38.48 -9.03
CA THR A 301 -10.88 -39.38 -8.03
C THR A 301 -10.50 -38.75 -6.66
N ALA A 302 -11.12 -37.63 -6.31
CA ALA A 302 -10.85 -36.94 -5.03
C ALA A 302 -11.29 -37.86 -3.86
N LYS A 303 -10.54 -37.78 -2.74
CA LYS A 303 -10.91 -38.48 -1.52
C LYS A 303 -12.18 -37.92 -0.89
N ALA A 304 -12.89 -38.73 -0.13
CA ALA A 304 -13.99 -38.27 0.72
C ALA A 304 -13.55 -37.10 1.60
N ASP A 305 -14.41 -36.10 1.77
CA ASP A 305 -14.12 -34.95 2.60
C ASP A 305 -13.68 -35.33 4.03
N LEU A 306 -12.64 -34.72 4.50
CA LEU A 306 -12.16 -34.90 5.87
C LEU A 306 -12.85 -33.87 6.77
N ILE A 307 -14.09 -34.16 7.14
CA ILE A 307 -14.90 -33.36 8.06
C ILE A 307 -15.38 -34.27 9.20
N PRO A 308 -15.23 -33.85 10.50
CA PRO A 308 -15.78 -34.62 11.60
C PRO A 308 -17.30 -34.79 11.50
N PHE A 309 -17.80 -35.96 11.85
CA PHE A 309 -19.24 -36.27 11.82
C PHE A 309 -20.10 -35.26 12.60
N SER A 310 -19.57 -34.69 13.68
CA SER A 310 -20.25 -33.63 14.45
C SER A 310 -20.49 -32.34 13.66
N GLN A 311 -19.85 -32.15 12.51
CA GLN A 311 -20.05 -31.03 11.60
C GLN A 311 -20.94 -31.37 10.39
N HIS A 312 -21.37 -32.63 10.29
CA HIS A 312 -22.39 -33.03 9.32
C HIS A 312 -23.75 -32.54 9.86
N GLY A 313 -24.33 -31.54 9.24
CA GLY A 313 -25.65 -30.99 9.59
C GLY A 313 -26.69 -31.33 8.54
N ASP A 314 -27.92 -30.91 8.79
CA ASP A 314 -29.01 -31.03 7.83
C ASP A 314 -28.84 -30.05 6.64
N ASP A 315 -28.00 -29.05 6.81
CA ASP A 315 -27.68 -27.98 5.85
C ASP A 315 -26.30 -28.13 5.20
N ASN A 316 -25.51 -29.16 5.55
CA ASN A 316 -24.19 -29.41 5.00
C ASN A 316 -24.20 -30.63 4.09
N TYR A 317 -23.86 -30.44 2.83
CA TYR A 317 -23.73 -31.52 1.83
C TYR A 317 -22.28 -31.90 1.67
N ILE A 318 -21.89 -33.05 2.19
CA ILE A 318 -20.52 -33.51 2.33
C ILE A 318 -20.23 -34.63 1.30
N TYR A 319 -19.11 -34.49 0.58
CA TYR A 319 -18.66 -35.48 -0.39
C TYR A 319 -18.07 -36.71 0.31
N ASN A 320 -18.59 -37.89 0.01
CA ASN A 320 -18.21 -39.15 0.65
C ASN A 320 -17.21 -40.02 -0.17
N GLY A 321 -16.61 -39.43 -1.21
CA GLY A 321 -15.75 -40.12 -2.16
C GLY A 321 -16.47 -40.62 -3.42
N SER A 322 -17.79 -40.47 -3.48
CA SER A 322 -18.63 -40.83 -4.62
C SER A 322 -19.70 -39.78 -4.88
N GLU A 323 -20.41 -39.38 -3.86
CA GLU A 323 -21.55 -38.47 -3.94
C GLU A 323 -21.61 -37.58 -2.67
N SER A 324 -22.43 -36.54 -2.69
CA SER A 324 -22.57 -35.61 -1.58
C SER A 324 -23.97 -35.70 -0.96
N TYR A 325 -24.02 -35.82 0.36
CA TYR A 325 -25.25 -35.96 1.14
C TYR A 325 -25.25 -35.10 2.38
N ASN A 326 -26.40 -34.67 2.84
CA ASN A 326 -26.63 -34.14 4.16
C ASN A 326 -27.06 -35.25 5.15
N ASN A 327 -27.25 -34.88 6.45
CA ASN A 327 -27.68 -35.84 7.48
C ASN A 327 -29.08 -36.42 7.26
N LEU A 328 -29.92 -35.77 6.48
CA LEU A 328 -31.26 -36.27 6.11
C LEU A 328 -31.21 -37.27 4.95
N GLY A 329 -30.02 -37.56 4.43
CA GLY A 329 -29.85 -38.44 3.25
C GLY A 329 -30.25 -37.78 1.93
N GLN A 330 -30.40 -36.45 1.90
CA GLN A 330 -30.67 -35.73 0.67
C GLN A 330 -29.38 -35.59 -0.12
N LYS A 331 -29.45 -35.92 -1.40
CA LYS A 331 -28.31 -35.89 -2.31
C LYS A 331 -28.18 -34.51 -2.98
N ALA A 332 -26.96 -33.96 -3.00
CA ALA A 332 -26.62 -32.80 -3.82
C ALA A 332 -26.57 -33.21 -5.31
N THR A 333 -27.04 -32.35 -6.19
CA THR A 333 -27.04 -32.57 -7.65
C THR A 333 -26.59 -31.32 -8.41
N ASP A 334 -26.00 -31.52 -9.59
CA ASP A 334 -25.62 -30.46 -10.53
C ASP A 334 -26.83 -29.62 -10.98
N GLU A 335 -28.04 -30.19 -10.92
CA GLU A 335 -29.28 -29.49 -11.30
C GLU A 335 -29.62 -28.28 -10.41
N TRP A 336 -29.02 -28.19 -9.24
CA TRP A 336 -29.17 -27.03 -8.35
C TRP A 336 -28.57 -25.75 -8.89
N PHE A 337 -27.59 -25.88 -9.80
CA PHE A 337 -26.85 -24.75 -10.34
C PHE A 337 -27.32 -24.37 -11.75
N GLU A 338 -27.19 -23.09 -12.10
CA GLU A 338 -27.43 -22.61 -13.46
C GLU A 338 -26.42 -23.22 -14.45
N SER A 339 -25.15 -23.32 -14.04
CA SER A 339 -24.08 -24.01 -14.76
C SER A 339 -23.10 -24.65 -13.79
N VAL A 340 -22.54 -25.79 -14.17
CA VAL A 340 -21.41 -26.46 -13.49
C VAL A 340 -20.22 -26.63 -14.44
N ASP A 341 -20.18 -25.87 -15.52
CA ASP A 341 -19.08 -25.88 -16.49
C ASP A 341 -17.88 -25.09 -15.94
N THR A 342 -16.94 -25.78 -15.29
CA THR A 342 -15.74 -25.19 -14.70
C THR A 342 -14.73 -24.66 -15.72
N THR A 343 -15.02 -24.66 -17.02
CA THR A 343 -14.24 -23.92 -18.02
C THR A 343 -14.62 -22.45 -18.09
N ILE A 344 -15.80 -22.09 -17.57
CA ILE A 344 -16.22 -20.69 -17.38
C ILE A 344 -15.29 -20.03 -16.35
N ARG A 345 -14.89 -18.80 -16.61
CA ARG A 345 -14.05 -18.00 -15.71
C ARG A 345 -14.85 -16.87 -15.12
N PRO A 346 -14.88 -16.75 -13.78
CA PRO A 346 -15.42 -15.56 -13.14
C PRO A 346 -14.71 -14.30 -13.64
N SER A 347 -15.42 -13.21 -13.70
CA SER A 347 -14.88 -11.90 -14.05
C SER A 347 -15.38 -10.82 -13.10
N ARG A 348 -14.89 -9.62 -13.26
CA ARG A 348 -15.25 -8.49 -12.42
C ARG A 348 -16.09 -7.50 -13.19
N ASN A 349 -17.24 -7.10 -12.63
CA ASN A 349 -18.05 -6.00 -13.12
C ASN A 349 -17.39 -4.65 -12.88
N ALA A 350 -17.81 -3.62 -13.60
CA ALA A 350 -17.26 -2.27 -13.46
C ALA A 350 -17.47 -1.67 -12.05
N ASP A 351 -18.48 -2.11 -11.31
CA ASP A 351 -18.76 -1.73 -9.93
C ASP A 351 -17.98 -2.54 -8.89
N GLY A 352 -17.13 -3.46 -9.32
CA GLY A 352 -16.29 -4.28 -8.48
C GLY A 352 -16.91 -5.61 -8.06
N THR A 353 -18.16 -5.85 -8.31
CA THR A 353 -18.81 -7.13 -7.98
C THR A 353 -18.34 -8.27 -8.88
N ILE A 354 -18.46 -9.51 -8.40
CA ILE A 354 -18.04 -10.70 -9.14
C ILE A 354 -19.19 -11.17 -10.06
N ASP A 355 -18.91 -11.34 -11.35
CA ASP A 355 -19.78 -12.07 -12.27
C ASP A 355 -19.29 -13.52 -12.41
N MET A 356 -20.10 -14.45 -11.97
CA MET A 356 -19.86 -15.89 -12.10
C MET A 356 -20.28 -16.45 -13.47
N HIS A 357 -20.86 -15.65 -14.36
CA HIS A 357 -21.39 -16.10 -15.66
C HIS A 357 -22.26 -17.37 -15.54
N ASN A 358 -23.12 -17.41 -14.54
CA ASN A 358 -23.95 -18.53 -14.14
C ASN A 358 -23.21 -19.75 -13.55
N LEU A 359 -21.87 -19.78 -13.54
CA LEU A 359 -21.11 -20.88 -12.96
C LEU A 359 -21.37 -20.98 -11.46
N LEU A 360 -21.80 -22.16 -10.99
CA LEU A 360 -22.11 -22.47 -9.58
C LEU A 360 -23.09 -21.49 -8.93
N VAL A 361 -23.88 -20.76 -9.71
CA VAL A 361 -24.99 -19.94 -9.24
C VAL A 361 -26.17 -20.86 -8.92
N ILE A 362 -26.61 -20.84 -7.66
CA ILE A 362 -27.74 -21.70 -7.22
C ILE A 362 -29.03 -21.11 -7.76
N LYS A 363 -29.83 -21.97 -8.46
CA LYS A 363 -31.14 -21.60 -8.98
C LYS A 363 -32.09 -21.14 -7.88
N SER A 364 -32.90 -20.15 -8.18
CA SER A 364 -33.88 -19.62 -7.25
C SER A 364 -34.85 -20.69 -6.75
N GLY A 365 -35.10 -20.75 -5.45
CA GLY A 365 -36.10 -21.63 -4.83
C GLY A 365 -35.73 -23.12 -4.74
N VAL A 366 -34.52 -23.51 -5.18
CA VAL A 366 -34.06 -24.90 -5.14
C VAL A 366 -33.55 -25.28 -3.74
N LEU A 367 -32.82 -24.40 -3.09
CA LEU A 367 -32.27 -24.57 -1.75
C LEU A 367 -32.64 -23.40 -0.87
N SER A 368 -32.60 -23.62 0.45
CA SER A 368 -32.68 -22.57 1.44
C SER A 368 -31.53 -21.54 1.22
N ASP A 369 -31.78 -20.27 1.50
CA ASP A 369 -30.78 -19.19 1.34
C ASP A 369 -29.57 -19.33 2.28
N ASN A 370 -29.66 -20.25 3.24
CA ASN A 370 -28.56 -20.57 4.16
C ASN A 370 -27.62 -21.67 3.62
N VAL A 371 -27.88 -22.24 2.46
CA VAL A 371 -27.13 -23.36 1.89
C VAL A 371 -26.44 -22.96 0.60
N GLY A 372 -25.12 -23.18 0.55
CA GLY A 372 -24.27 -22.83 -0.56
C GLY A 372 -23.97 -21.33 -0.67
N ALA A 373 -22.99 -21.00 -1.47
CA ALA A 373 -22.60 -19.62 -1.71
C ALA A 373 -23.61 -18.91 -2.63
N ARG A 374 -23.95 -17.68 -2.28
CA ARG A 374 -24.72 -16.75 -3.09
C ARG A 374 -24.01 -15.41 -3.04
N LEU A 375 -23.11 -15.18 -4.00
CA LEU A 375 -22.26 -14.00 -3.97
C LEU A 375 -23.11 -12.73 -3.98
N ASP A 376 -22.79 -11.83 -3.07
CA ASP A 376 -23.44 -10.52 -2.98
C ASP A 376 -22.93 -9.59 -4.09
N THR A 377 -23.83 -9.12 -4.91
CA THR A 377 -23.56 -8.25 -6.06
C THR A 377 -24.37 -6.96 -6.01
N THR A 378 -25.08 -6.69 -4.91
CA THR A 378 -26.07 -5.60 -4.86
C THR A 378 -25.93 -4.68 -3.64
N SER A 379 -25.31 -5.13 -2.56
CA SER A 379 -25.17 -4.30 -1.36
C SER A 379 -24.16 -3.16 -1.58
N GLU A 380 -24.31 -2.09 -0.82
CA GLU A 380 -23.32 -0.99 -0.80
C GLU A 380 -21.92 -1.49 -0.42
N GLU A 381 -21.84 -2.55 0.39
CA GLU A 381 -20.57 -3.16 0.74
C GLU A 381 -19.93 -3.90 -0.44
N ALA A 382 -20.72 -4.54 -1.30
CA ALA A 382 -20.21 -5.25 -2.47
C ALA A 382 -19.69 -4.30 -3.56
N ILE A 383 -20.30 -3.13 -3.70
CA ILE A 383 -19.99 -2.16 -4.74
C ILE A 383 -18.77 -1.31 -4.34
N SER A 384 -17.80 -1.20 -5.24
CA SER A 384 -16.65 -0.29 -5.09
C SER A 384 -16.97 1.10 -5.62
N VAL A 385 -16.63 2.10 -4.83
CA VAL A 385 -16.78 3.50 -5.24
C VAL A 385 -15.39 4.13 -5.32
N LYS A 386 -15.03 4.60 -6.52
CA LYS A 386 -13.77 5.31 -6.72
C LYS A 386 -13.71 6.55 -5.82
N PRO A 387 -12.68 6.67 -4.95
CA PRO A 387 -12.53 7.87 -4.15
C PRO A 387 -12.46 9.10 -5.05
N GLN A 388 -13.30 10.09 -4.77
CA GLN A 388 -13.27 11.33 -5.52
C GLN A 388 -11.92 12.01 -5.31
N ALA A 389 -11.32 12.49 -6.37
CA ALA A 389 -10.26 13.46 -6.23
C ALA A 389 -10.93 14.70 -5.57
N GLY A 390 -10.70 14.89 -4.27
CA GLY A 390 -10.94 16.19 -3.66
C GLY A 390 -10.22 17.25 -4.51
N GLU A 391 -10.62 18.54 -4.39
CA GLU A 391 -9.99 19.63 -5.15
C GLU A 391 -8.50 19.38 -5.33
N VAL A 392 -8.04 19.48 -6.57
CA VAL A 392 -6.65 19.25 -6.97
C VAL A 392 -5.75 19.88 -5.93
N VAL A 393 -5.09 19.07 -5.11
CA VAL A 393 -4.15 19.60 -4.15
C VAL A 393 -3.10 20.31 -4.97
N SER A 394 -3.05 21.62 -4.82
CA SER A 394 -2.08 22.47 -5.48
C SER A 394 -0.71 21.82 -5.32
N HIS A 395 -0.03 21.60 -6.42
CA HIS A 395 1.32 21.08 -6.41
C HIS A 395 2.19 21.84 -5.41
N VAL A 396 2.93 21.12 -4.59
CA VAL A 396 3.91 21.75 -3.70
C VAL A 396 5.20 21.91 -4.49
N PHE A 397 5.41 23.13 -4.99
CA PHE A 397 6.56 23.45 -5.81
C PHE A 397 7.76 23.88 -4.94
N GLU A 398 8.91 23.33 -5.25
CA GLU A 398 10.20 23.90 -4.89
C GLU A 398 10.60 24.84 -6.04
N TRP A 399 10.67 26.14 -5.73
CA TRP A 399 10.89 27.17 -6.74
C TRP A 399 12.37 27.56 -6.80
N THR A 400 12.91 27.64 -8.01
CA THR A 400 14.25 28.18 -8.29
C THR A 400 14.11 29.34 -9.27
N THR A 401 14.65 30.50 -8.93
CA THR A 401 14.69 31.65 -9.85
C THR A 401 15.63 31.32 -11.01
N THR A 402 15.13 31.37 -12.23
CA THR A 402 15.88 31.13 -13.47
C THR A 402 16.30 32.42 -14.14
N LYS A 403 15.54 33.50 -13.93
CA LYS A 403 15.86 34.86 -14.37
C LYS A 403 15.42 35.84 -13.30
N GLU A 404 16.32 36.67 -12.80
CA GLU A 404 15.99 37.73 -11.86
C GLU A 404 15.16 38.82 -12.56
N ALA A 405 14.22 39.41 -11.82
CA ALA A 405 13.48 40.57 -12.29
C ALA A 405 14.36 41.82 -12.19
N THR A 406 14.26 42.71 -13.18
CA THR A 406 14.87 44.05 -13.12
C THR A 406 13.79 45.12 -12.86
N CYS A 407 14.17 46.38 -12.81
CA CYS A 407 13.19 47.45 -12.66
C CYS A 407 12.13 47.47 -13.76
N THR A 408 12.47 47.07 -14.96
CA THR A 408 11.62 47.17 -16.17
C THR A 408 11.31 45.86 -16.81
N GLU A 409 12.07 44.80 -16.54
CA GLU A 409 11.85 43.47 -17.11
C GLU A 409 11.39 42.49 -16.04
N LYS A 410 10.44 41.66 -16.40
CA LYS A 410 9.99 40.55 -15.60
C LYS A 410 11.08 39.49 -15.47
N GLY A 411 11.18 38.90 -14.30
CA GLY A 411 11.96 37.71 -14.06
C GLY A 411 11.15 36.43 -14.29
N GLU A 412 11.76 35.30 -14.04
CA GLU A 412 11.18 33.97 -14.21
C GLU A 412 11.64 33.05 -13.08
N LYS A 413 10.74 32.24 -12.55
CA LYS A 413 11.04 31.15 -11.63
C LYS A 413 10.46 29.83 -12.15
N HIS A 414 11.22 28.79 -12.03
CA HIS A 414 10.85 27.44 -12.37
C HIS A 414 10.59 26.63 -11.10
N GLY A 415 9.41 26.03 -11.03
CA GLY A 415 8.99 25.20 -9.91
C GLY A 415 8.93 23.73 -10.32
N ILE A 416 9.45 22.86 -9.47
CA ILE A 416 9.30 21.42 -9.59
C ILE A 416 8.48 20.93 -8.40
N CYS A 417 7.34 20.29 -8.67
CA CYS A 417 6.54 19.69 -7.63
C CYS A 417 7.33 18.59 -6.93
N THR A 418 7.54 18.72 -5.64
CA THR A 418 8.28 17.75 -4.80
C THR A 418 7.60 16.40 -4.71
N VAL A 419 6.29 16.34 -5.05
CA VAL A 419 5.46 15.14 -4.94
C VAL A 419 5.42 14.33 -6.23
N CYS A 420 5.19 15.00 -7.37
CA CYS A 420 4.92 14.30 -8.65
C CYS A 420 5.92 14.67 -9.76
N GLY A 421 6.86 15.60 -9.50
CA GLY A 421 7.81 16.07 -10.50
C GLY A 421 7.18 16.97 -11.59
N HIS A 422 5.90 17.38 -11.42
CA HIS A 422 5.29 18.34 -12.34
C HIS A 422 6.08 19.64 -12.35
N GLU A 423 6.39 20.15 -13.54
CA GLU A 423 7.17 21.38 -13.73
C GLU A 423 6.24 22.52 -14.12
N GLU A 424 6.43 23.67 -13.50
CA GLU A 424 5.69 24.90 -13.80
C GLU A 424 6.64 26.09 -13.82
N THR A 425 6.46 26.97 -14.78
CA THR A 425 7.19 28.23 -14.86
C THR A 425 6.25 29.37 -14.53
N ARG A 426 6.71 30.29 -13.67
CA ARG A 426 5.96 31.51 -13.33
C ARG A 426 6.81 32.75 -13.54
N GLU A 427 6.18 33.80 -14.02
CA GLU A 427 6.81 35.11 -14.09
C GLU A 427 6.98 35.73 -12.69
N ILE A 428 8.05 36.46 -12.50
CA ILE A 428 8.28 37.37 -11.37
C ILE A 428 8.05 38.77 -11.92
N GLU A 429 7.14 39.50 -11.34
CA GLU A 429 6.85 40.88 -11.80
C GLU A 429 8.10 41.76 -11.75
N ALA A 430 8.20 42.73 -12.69
CA ALA A 430 9.24 43.71 -12.70
C ALA A 430 9.23 44.53 -11.40
N LEU A 431 10.41 44.82 -10.83
CA LEU A 431 10.54 45.46 -9.52
C LEU A 431 10.01 46.90 -9.49
N GLY A 432 9.94 47.57 -10.65
CA GLY A 432 9.70 49.00 -10.74
C GLY A 432 10.94 49.79 -10.32
N HIS A 433 10.83 51.10 -10.26
CA HIS A 433 11.90 51.96 -9.76
C HIS A 433 11.56 52.45 -8.35
N GLU A 434 12.47 52.25 -7.42
CA GLU A 434 12.45 52.86 -6.09
C GLU A 434 13.59 53.85 -6.00
N PHE A 435 13.27 55.12 -5.92
CA PHE A 435 14.27 56.21 -5.93
C PHE A 435 14.64 56.61 -4.51
N ALA A 436 15.94 56.89 -4.31
CA ALA A 436 16.46 57.40 -3.05
C ALA A 436 15.81 58.76 -2.69
N ASN A 437 15.54 58.97 -1.41
CA ASN A 437 15.03 60.28 -0.93
C ASN A 437 16.09 61.36 -0.97
N GLU A 438 17.38 60.99 -0.93
CA GLU A 438 18.49 61.90 -0.95
C GLU A 438 19.02 62.13 -2.36
N PHE A 439 19.53 63.30 -2.62
CA PHE A 439 20.13 63.65 -3.89
C PHE A 439 21.59 63.25 -3.94
N THR A 440 21.99 62.59 -4.99
CA THR A 440 23.37 62.28 -5.31
C THR A 440 23.86 63.29 -6.36
N VAL A 441 25.04 63.83 -6.19
CA VAL A 441 25.65 64.72 -7.17
C VAL A 441 26.09 63.89 -8.38
N ASP A 442 25.51 64.14 -9.52
CA ASP A 442 25.84 63.46 -10.79
C ASP A 442 27.01 64.13 -11.50
N LYS A 443 27.07 65.41 -11.39
CA LYS A 443 28.12 66.27 -11.96
C LYS A 443 28.39 67.44 -11.01
N GLU A 444 29.60 67.61 -10.60
CA GLU A 444 29.99 68.78 -9.81
C GLU A 444 29.93 70.08 -10.62
N ALA A 445 29.51 71.15 -9.97
CA ALA A 445 29.54 72.48 -10.58
C ALA A 445 30.98 73.05 -10.55
N THR A 446 31.36 73.75 -11.63
CA THR A 446 32.64 74.48 -11.70
C THR A 446 32.35 75.97 -11.90
N THR A 447 33.35 76.74 -11.97
CA THR A 447 33.22 78.19 -12.28
C THR A 447 32.80 78.46 -13.72
N THR A 448 32.97 77.49 -14.60
CA THR A 448 32.64 77.61 -16.03
C THR A 448 31.40 76.77 -16.43
N GLU A 449 31.09 75.72 -15.68
CA GLU A 449 30.00 74.81 -16.01
C GLU A 449 29.06 74.55 -14.82
N GLU A 450 27.79 74.40 -15.07
CA GLU A 450 26.79 73.95 -14.10
C GLU A 450 26.96 72.47 -13.76
N GLY A 451 26.71 72.10 -12.49
CA GLY A 451 26.61 70.76 -12.02
C GLY A 451 25.16 70.22 -12.11
N SER A 452 24.99 68.99 -11.73
CA SER A 452 23.68 68.37 -11.60
C SER A 452 23.64 67.35 -10.44
N LYS A 453 22.49 67.23 -9.84
CA LYS A 453 22.18 66.21 -8.84
C LYS A 453 20.82 65.58 -9.11
N SER A 454 20.67 64.35 -8.76
CA SER A 454 19.40 63.62 -8.96
C SER A 454 19.20 62.56 -7.87
N GLN A 455 18.00 62.02 -7.81
CA GLN A 455 17.71 60.86 -6.96
C GLN A 455 17.86 59.61 -7.82
N HIS A 456 18.72 58.68 -7.39
CA HIS A 456 19.01 57.45 -8.13
C HIS A 456 18.12 56.31 -7.68
N CYS A 457 17.82 55.38 -8.56
CA CYS A 457 17.13 54.17 -8.23
C CYS A 457 17.99 53.30 -7.26
N LEU A 458 17.34 52.75 -6.23
CA LEU A 458 18.00 51.99 -5.17
C LEU A 458 18.32 50.55 -5.61
N HIS A 459 17.72 50.06 -6.68
CA HIS A 459 17.95 48.70 -7.15
C HIS A 459 19.32 48.58 -7.83
N ALA A 460 20.07 47.57 -7.41
CA ALA A 460 21.43 47.33 -7.90
C ALA A 460 21.46 47.16 -9.43
N GLY A 461 22.33 47.86 -10.12
CA GLY A 461 22.48 47.83 -11.57
C GLY A 461 21.49 48.71 -12.36
N CYS A 462 20.54 49.36 -11.67
CA CYS A 462 19.66 50.34 -12.31
C CYS A 462 20.34 51.70 -12.42
N THR A 463 20.30 52.27 -13.62
CA THR A 463 20.91 53.61 -13.90
C THR A 463 19.86 54.72 -13.98
N GLU A 464 18.60 54.40 -13.78
CA GLU A 464 17.53 55.38 -13.83
C GLU A 464 17.56 56.33 -12.66
N LYS A 465 17.23 57.57 -12.94
CA LYS A 465 17.22 58.68 -11.99
C LYS A 465 16.05 59.62 -12.21
N THR A 466 15.60 60.25 -11.14
CA THR A 466 14.49 61.19 -11.14
C THR A 466 14.90 62.49 -10.46
N ASN A 467 14.07 63.54 -10.54
CA ASN A 467 14.22 64.82 -9.89
C ASN A 467 15.58 65.48 -10.18
N VAL A 468 16.01 65.39 -11.45
CA VAL A 468 17.28 66.01 -11.89
C VAL A 468 17.22 67.52 -11.65
N THR A 469 18.15 68.04 -10.84
CA THR A 469 18.24 69.46 -10.46
C THR A 469 19.62 69.99 -10.83
N VAL A 470 19.62 71.19 -11.38
CA VAL A 470 20.86 71.88 -11.75
C VAL A 470 21.54 72.45 -10.48
N ILE A 471 22.83 72.26 -10.37
CA ILE A 471 23.66 72.94 -9.36
C ILE A 471 24.29 74.17 -10.05
N PRO A 472 23.98 75.38 -9.61
CA PRO A 472 24.52 76.62 -10.23
C PRO A 472 26.04 76.67 -10.26
N LYS A 473 26.63 77.33 -11.25
CA LYS A 473 28.06 77.57 -11.37
C LYS A 473 28.62 78.23 -10.10
N LEU A 474 29.78 77.78 -9.70
CA LEU A 474 30.51 78.40 -8.58
C LEU A 474 30.89 79.85 -8.94
N THR A 475 30.54 80.78 -8.07
CA THR A 475 30.97 82.17 -8.22
C THR A 475 32.46 82.36 -7.88
N ALA A 476 33.24 82.92 -8.78
CA ALA A 476 34.67 83.19 -8.51
C ALA A 476 34.77 84.14 -7.33
N GLY A 477 35.14 83.61 -6.14
CA GLY A 477 35.42 84.43 -4.96
C GLY A 477 34.86 83.99 -3.62
N SER A 478 34.36 82.81 -3.46
CA SER A 478 34.02 82.28 -2.12
C SER A 478 35.14 81.38 -1.60
N GLU A 479 35.86 81.84 -0.62
CA GLU A 479 36.80 80.99 0.15
C GLU A 479 36.02 79.87 0.85
N GLU A 480 36.61 78.73 0.81
CA GLU A 480 36.14 77.46 1.40
C GLU A 480 36.13 77.62 2.92
N VAL A 481 34.99 77.70 3.57
CA VAL A 481 34.88 77.55 5.02
C VAL A 481 34.59 76.08 5.31
N ASN A 482 35.65 75.39 5.65
CA ASN A 482 35.63 74.05 6.12
C ASN A 482 35.09 74.01 7.58
N PRO A 483 33.95 73.39 7.87
CA PRO A 483 33.50 73.26 9.26
C PRO A 483 34.20 72.06 9.91
N THR A 484 35.00 72.43 10.92
CA THR A 484 35.60 71.48 11.86
C THR A 484 34.55 70.75 12.67
N PRO A 485 34.70 69.47 12.95
CA PRO A 485 33.75 68.75 13.76
C PRO A 485 33.89 69.14 15.26
N SER A 486 32.79 69.59 15.82
CA SER A 486 32.72 69.83 17.28
C SER A 486 32.22 68.53 17.96
N THR A 487 33.05 68.04 18.85
CA THR A 487 32.76 67.06 19.89
C THR A 487 31.75 67.61 20.90
N PRO A 488 30.78 66.77 21.35
CA PRO A 488 29.90 67.18 22.44
C PRO A 488 30.54 66.89 23.80
N ASP A 489 30.64 67.95 24.62
CA ASP A 489 30.95 67.87 26.02
C ASP A 489 29.75 67.39 26.86
N ASN A 490 30.10 66.59 27.82
CA ASN A 490 29.31 66.04 28.90
C ASN A 490 28.92 67.06 29.95
N LYS A 491 27.69 67.00 30.51
CA LYS A 491 27.47 67.18 31.97
C LYS A 491 26.03 66.84 32.39
N ASP A 492 26.01 65.86 33.26
CA ASP A 492 25.29 65.65 34.52
C ASP A 492 23.99 66.46 34.83
N ASP A 493 22.90 65.90 35.24
CA ASP A 493 22.56 65.67 36.65
C ASP A 493 21.19 64.92 36.84
N ALA A 494 21.29 63.95 37.69
CA ALA A 494 20.38 63.36 38.66
C ALA A 494 18.85 63.65 38.68
N ASN A 495 18.02 62.62 38.72
CA ASN A 495 17.41 62.16 39.97
C ASN A 495 16.45 60.94 39.75
N VAL A 496 16.61 59.98 40.65
CA VAL A 496 15.81 58.73 40.89
C VAL A 496 14.62 59.13 41.80
N PRO A 497 13.50 58.35 42.02
CA PRO A 497 13.50 56.90 42.21
C PRO A 497 12.22 56.04 41.73
N SER A 498 12.50 54.75 41.59
CA SER A 498 11.79 53.53 42.10
C SER A 498 10.31 53.32 41.76
N THR A 499 9.91 52.16 41.41
CA THR A 499 9.80 50.82 41.98
C THR A 499 9.18 49.93 40.89
N GLY A 500 9.46 48.76 40.71
CA GLY A 500 9.64 47.54 41.37
C GLY A 500 9.26 46.38 40.48
N THR A 501 10.05 45.35 40.52
CA THR A 501 9.76 43.90 40.40
C THR A 501 9.03 43.40 39.14
N ASP A 502 9.37 42.30 38.49
CA ASP A 502 10.17 41.13 38.84
C ASP A 502 10.39 40.26 37.59
N SER A 503 11.52 39.56 37.57
CA SER A 503 11.89 38.25 37.07
C SER A 503 11.52 37.85 35.63
N SER A 504 12.41 37.44 34.88
CA SER A 504 13.34 36.31 34.69
C SER A 504 13.09 35.75 33.31
N GLU A 505 13.89 35.23 32.58
CA GLU A 505 15.15 34.53 32.58
C GLU A 505 15.63 34.38 31.13
N LYS A 506 16.90 34.48 30.96
CA LYS A 506 17.62 34.40 29.69
C LYS A 506 18.05 32.96 29.47
N ALA A 507 17.79 32.38 28.31
CA ALA A 507 18.45 31.15 27.88
C ALA A 507 19.68 31.46 27.02
N PRO A 508 20.78 30.73 27.16
CA PRO A 508 22.02 31.02 26.45
C PRO A 508 22.13 30.32 25.11
N ALA A 509 22.91 30.91 24.22
CA ALA A 509 23.30 30.45 22.92
C ALA A 509 24.16 29.18 22.98
N ALA A 510 23.94 28.29 22.03
CA ALA A 510 24.78 27.12 21.81
C ALA A 510 25.99 27.45 20.93
N GLN A 511 27.16 27.07 21.41
CA GLN A 511 28.41 27.04 20.64
C GLN A 511 28.56 25.71 19.92
N THR A 512 29.03 25.79 18.69
CA THR A 512 29.52 24.72 17.84
C THR A 512 30.88 24.21 18.32
N GLY A 513 31.13 22.92 18.20
CA GLY A 513 32.47 22.34 18.39
C GLY A 513 32.52 20.84 18.09
N ASP A 514 33.14 20.56 16.99
CA ASP A 514 33.68 19.34 16.41
C ASP A 514 34.22 18.29 17.39
N THR A 515 34.02 16.99 17.10
CA THR A 515 35.13 16.09 16.73
C THR A 515 34.65 14.65 16.52
N MET A 516 35.04 14.10 15.38
CA MET A 516 34.96 12.69 15.00
C MET A 516 35.72 11.76 15.94
N HIS A 517 35.15 10.59 16.25
CA HIS A 517 35.92 9.37 16.42
C HIS A 517 35.17 8.20 15.80
N ALA A 518 35.71 7.74 14.68
CA ALA A 518 35.43 6.45 14.09
C ALA A 518 36.24 5.36 14.83
N VAL A 519 35.58 4.29 15.27
CA VAL A 519 36.23 3.01 15.61
C VAL A 519 35.33 1.88 15.09
N PRO A 520 35.89 0.83 14.52
CA PRO A 520 35.21 -0.06 13.58
C PRO A 520 34.51 -1.25 14.24
N PHE A 521 33.29 -1.57 13.79
CA PHE A 521 32.67 -2.87 13.99
C PHE A 521 32.76 -3.69 12.70
N VAL A 522 33.89 -4.39 12.54
CA VAL A 522 34.02 -5.56 11.70
C VAL A 522 34.46 -6.69 12.63
N LEU A 523 33.53 -7.54 13.02
CA LEU A 523 33.71 -8.98 13.35
C LEU A 523 32.49 -9.52 14.09
N ALA A 524 31.43 -9.90 13.41
CA ALA A 524 30.40 -10.84 13.91
C ALA A 524 29.42 -11.30 12.79
N MET A 525 29.91 -11.72 11.65
CA MET A 525 29.08 -12.32 10.60
C MET A 525 29.71 -13.54 9.93
N ILE A 526 30.27 -14.47 10.73
CA ILE A 526 30.78 -15.76 10.17
C ILE A 526 30.38 -16.97 11.02
N ILE A 527 29.41 -16.90 11.94
CA ILE A 527 29.04 -18.12 12.74
C ILE A 527 27.58 -18.58 12.49
N SER A 528 26.76 -17.94 11.67
CA SER A 528 25.38 -18.41 11.44
C SER A 528 25.16 -19.21 10.15
N ALA A 529 26.15 -19.34 9.27
CA ALA A 529 26.04 -20.14 8.05
C ALA A 529 26.45 -21.61 8.17
N GLY A 530 27.00 -22.04 9.31
CA GLY A 530 27.52 -23.40 9.51
C GLY A 530 26.53 -24.42 10.08
N VAL A 531 25.40 -24.00 10.64
CA VAL A 531 24.48 -24.91 11.35
C VAL A 531 23.29 -25.38 10.49
N VAL A 532 22.96 -24.69 9.41
CA VAL A 532 21.81 -25.02 8.55
C VAL A 532 22.11 -26.15 7.55
N VAL A 533 23.39 -26.45 7.26
CA VAL A 533 23.76 -27.48 6.26
C VAL A 533 23.77 -28.90 6.83
N ILE A 534 23.73 -29.09 8.16
CA ILE A 534 23.84 -30.44 8.77
C ILE A 534 22.46 -31.10 8.94
N GLU A 535 21.37 -30.38 8.98
CA GLU A 535 20.03 -31.00 9.16
C GLU A 535 19.40 -31.53 7.86
N ILE A 536 19.77 -31.00 6.72
CA ILE A 536 19.20 -31.44 5.39
C ILE A 536 19.78 -32.79 4.94
N SER A 537 20.98 -33.16 5.40
CA SER A 537 21.63 -34.43 5.03
C SER A 537 21.15 -35.65 5.83
N ARG A 538 20.41 -35.49 6.93
CA ARG A 538 19.93 -36.60 7.75
C ARG A 538 18.54 -37.16 7.41
N LYS A 539 17.75 -36.46 6.59
CA LYS A 539 16.40 -36.91 6.20
C LYS A 539 16.33 -37.77 4.93
N LYS A 540 17.43 -37.99 4.23
CA LYS A 540 17.44 -38.84 2.99
C LYS A 540 17.84 -40.30 3.22
N LYS A 541 17.98 -40.79 4.48
CA LYS A 541 18.41 -42.18 4.77
C LYS A 541 17.39 -43.04 5.54
N ALA A 542 16.13 -42.66 5.60
CA ALA A 542 15.10 -43.44 6.31
C ALA A 542 13.86 -43.73 5.42
N VAL A 543 14.09 -44.12 4.16
CA VAL A 543 13.08 -44.87 3.39
C VAL A 543 13.85 -45.90 2.56
N ARG A 544 13.93 -47.08 3.12
CA ARG A 544 14.00 -48.37 2.45
C ARG A 544 13.22 -49.38 3.28
#